data_21260db2b0523c0b427175d1b7398f05
#
_entry.id   21260db2b0523c0b427175d1b7398f05
#
_cell.length_a   1.000
_cell.length_b   1.000
_cell.length_c   1.000
_cell.angle_alpha   90.00
_cell.angle_beta   90.00
_cell.angle_gamma   90.00
#
_symmetry.space_group_name_H-M   'P 1'
#
loop_
_entity.id
_entity.type
_entity.pdbx_description
1 polymer ?
#
loop_
_entity_poly.entity_id
_entity_poly.type
_entity_poly.pdbx_seq_one_letter_code
_entity_poly.pdbx_strand_id
1 'polypeptide(L)'
;MTEKVTHVHHWNDNLFSFRTTRDPGYRFKNGHFTMIGLPNDERPLMRAYSITSSNHEPELEFFSIKVQDGALTSKLQNLKVGDEVLVGKRSTGTLVPDNMLPGRFLYLLATGTGLAPFMSIIKDPEIYDQFE
;
A
#
# COMPACT_ATOMS: atom_id res chain seq x y z
N MET A 1 12.90 4.22 6.26
CA MET A 1 13.67 3.48 5.23
C MET A 1 13.45 4.10 3.88
N THR A 2 14.46 4.12 3.05
CA THR A 2 14.36 4.64 1.68
C THR A 2 14.23 3.46 0.72
N GLU A 3 13.21 3.50 -0.13
CA GLU A 3 12.96 2.49 -1.15
C GLU A 3 12.89 3.15 -2.52
N LYS A 4 13.19 2.40 -3.57
CA LYS A 4 13.15 2.90 -4.94
C LYS A 4 11.87 2.50 -5.63
N VAL A 5 11.30 3.43 -6.40
CA VAL A 5 10.13 3.16 -7.23
C VAL A 5 10.54 2.25 -8.39
N THR A 6 9.85 1.14 -8.53
CA THR A 6 10.09 0.15 -9.59
C THR A 6 9.03 0.18 -10.69
N HIS A 7 7.85 0.68 -10.37
CA HIS A 7 6.73 0.71 -11.32
C HIS A 7 5.76 1.82 -10.94
N VAL A 8 5.20 2.51 -11.93
CA VAL A 8 4.13 3.50 -11.75
C VAL A 8 3.07 3.25 -12.81
N HIS A 9 1.81 3.24 -12.40
CA HIS A 9 0.69 3.07 -13.32
C HIS A 9 -0.41 4.08 -13.00
N HIS A 10 -0.78 4.89 -13.99
CA HIS A 10 -1.89 5.82 -13.89
C HIS A 10 -3.15 5.16 -14.43
N TRP A 11 -4.08 4.83 -13.53
CA TRP A 11 -5.31 4.10 -13.88
C TRP A 11 -6.32 5.01 -14.57
N ASN A 12 -6.42 6.26 -14.09
CA ASN A 12 -7.29 7.28 -14.67
C ASN A 12 -6.81 8.65 -14.19
N ASP A 13 -7.61 9.69 -14.41
CA ASP A 13 -7.25 11.06 -14.02
C ASP A 13 -7.19 11.28 -12.49
N ASN A 14 -7.75 10.37 -11.71
CA ASN A 14 -7.86 10.50 -10.26
C ASN A 14 -7.08 9.46 -9.46
N LEU A 15 -6.64 8.38 -10.09
CA LEU A 15 -6.04 7.24 -9.37
C LEU A 15 -4.77 6.75 -10.06
N PHE A 16 -3.74 6.52 -9.27
CA PHE A 16 -2.52 5.86 -9.72
C PHE A 16 -2.04 4.87 -8.68
N SER A 17 -1.19 3.96 -9.10
CA SER A 17 -0.49 3.05 -8.20
C SER A 17 1.00 3.10 -8.48
N PHE A 18 1.79 2.74 -7.50
CA PHE A 18 3.23 2.61 -7.65
C PHE A 18 3.75 1.44 -6.84
N ARG A 19 4.82 0.84 -7.35
CA ARG A 19 5.54 -0.23 -6.66
C ARG A 19 6.91 0.26 -6.24
N THR A 20 7.39 -0.26 -5.14
CA THR A 20 8.72 0.04 -4.63
C THR A 20 9.49 -1.24 -4.35
N THR A 21 10.80 -1.11 -4.25
CA THR A 21 11.63 -2.15 -3.65
C THR A 21 11.16 -2.40 -2.22
N ARG A 22 11.47 -3.57 -1.70
CA ARG A 22 11.11 -3.99 -0.34
C ARG A 22 12.35 -4.49 0.36
N ASP A 23 12.64 -3.93 1.52
CA ASP A 23 13.71 -4.46 2.37
C ASP A 23 13.42 -5.92 2.70
N PRO A 24 14.42 -6.84 2.56
CA PRO A 24 14.19 -8.26 2.84
C PRO A 24 13.72 -8.56 4.27
N GLY A 25 14.01 -7.69 5.20
CA GLY A 25 13.56 -7.81 6.58
C GLY A 25 12.20 -7.20 6.87
N TYR A 26 11.58 -6.56 5.90
CA TYR A 26 10.30 -5.89 6.10
C TYR A 26 9.16 -6.91 6.19
N ARG A 27 8.49 -6.93 7.32
CA ARG A 27 7.37 -7.84 7.59
C ARG A 27 6.10 -7.04 7.81
N PHE A 28 5.00 -7.51 7.22
CA PHE A 28 3.67 -6.92 7.43
C PHE A 28 2.60 -7.98 7.29
N LYS A 29 1.43 -7.68 7.83
CA LYS A 29 0.22 -8.50 7.62
C LYS A 29 -0.62 -7.89 6.52
N ASN A 30 -1.28 -8.72 5.73
CA ASN A 30 -2.18 -8.25 4.69
C ASN A 30 -3.33 -7.45 5.32
N GLY A 31 -3.54 -6.23 4.82
CA GLY A 31 -4.47 -5.27 5.41
C GLY A 31 -3.79 -4.17 6.22
N HIS A 32 -2.50 -4.30 6.51
CA HIS A 32 -1.73 -3.25 7.19
C HIS A 32 -1.55 -2.01 6.32
N PHE A 33 -1.30 -0.89 6.98
CA PHE A 33 -0.82 0.33 6.35
C PHE A 33 0.56 0.70 6.89
N THR A 34 1.26 1.55 6.17
CA THR A 34 2.53 2.13 6.59
C THR A 34 2.57 3.61 6.22
N MET A 35 3.58 4.31 6.72
CA MET A 35 3.75 5.73 6.39
C MET A 35 4.61 5.87 5.15
N ILE A 36 4.20 6.74 4.24
CA ILE A 36 4.91 7.06 3.00
C ILE A 36 5.23 8.55 2.97
N GLY A 37 6.40 8.89 2.49
CA GLY A 37 6.83 10.26 2.30
C GLY A 37 7.88 10.39 1.21
N LEU A 38 8.33 11.62 0.97
CA LEU A 38 9.39 11.92 0.00
C LEU A 38 10.63 12.41 0.74
N PRO A 39 11.85 11.99 0.30
CA PRO A 39 13.08 12.22 1.06
C PRO A 39 13.65 13.64 0.97
N ASN A 40 13.07 14.52 0.17
CA ASN A 40 13.69 15.80 -0.21
C ASN A 40 13.55 16.91 0.82
N ASP A 41 12.89 16.68 1.95
CA ASP A 41 12.65 17.67 2.99
C ASP A 41 13.40 17.29 4.28
N GLU A 42 13.85 18.29 5.05
CA GLU A 42 14.46 18.05 6.37
C GLU A 42 13.47 17.35 7.32
N ARG A 43 12.19 17.71 7.23
CA ARG A 43 11.10 17.06 7.95
C ARG A 43 10.10 16.53 6.93
N PRO A 44 10.32 15.32 6.42
CA PRO A 44 9.43 14.76 5.39
C PRO A 44 8.00 14.66 5.90
N LEU A 45 7.07 15.09 5.06
CA LEU A 45 5.65 14.90 5.31
C LEU A 45 5.31 13.44 5.07
N MET A 46 4.86 12.76 6.11
CA MET A 46 4.48 11.33 6.04
C MET A 46 2.97 11.21 6.14
N ARG A 47 2.40 10.31 5.34
CA ARG A 47 0.98 9.99 5.36
C ARG A 47 0.79 8.48 5.34
N ALA A 48 -0.31 8.03 5.93
CA ALA A 48 -0.65 6.62 5.98
C ALA A 48 -1.15 6.14 4.62
N TYR A 49 -0.61 5.02 4.16
CA TYR A 49 -1.04 4.33 2.94
C TYR A 49 -1.20 2.85 3.22
N SER A 50 -2.36 2.31 2.89
CA SER A 50 -2.57 0.86 2.95
C SER A 50 -1.68 0.17 1.93
N ILE A 51 -1.09 -0.96 2.35
CA ILE A 51 -0.25 -1.76 1.47
C ILE A 51 -1.18 -2.58 0.58
N THR A 52 -1.03 -2.44 -0.74
CA THR A 52 -1.85 -3.12 -1.75
C THR A 52 -1.29 -4.49 -2.11
N SER A 53 0.04 -4.64 -2.08
CA SER A 53 0.69 -5.93 -2.32
C SER A 53 0.45 -6.89 -1.17
N SER A 54 0.45 -8.18 -1.45
CA SER A 54 0.39 -9.21 -0.43
C SER A 54 1.75 -9.40 0.24
N ASN A 55 1.75 -9.94 1.46
CA ASN A 55 2.97 -10.05 2.29
C ASN A 55 4.02 -11.00 1.71
N HIS A 56 3.67 -11.86 0.75
CA HIS A 56 4.59 -12.77 0.08
C HIS A 56 5.23 -12.15 -1.17
N GLU A 57 4.73 -11.02 -1.66
CA GLU A 57 5.26 -10.39 -2.87
C GLU A 57 6.63 -9.74 -2.61
N PRO A 58 7.55 -9.77 -3.60
CA PRO A 58 8.89 -9.23 -3.42
C PRO A 58 8.96 -7.70 -3.39
N GLU A 59 7.90 -7.03 -3.87
CA GLU A 59 7.81 -5.58 -3.90
C GLU A 59 6.62 -5.09 -3.08
N LEU A 60 6.66 -3.82 -2.68
CA LEU A 60 5.52 -3.15 -2.07
C LEU A 60 4.74 -2.40 -3.14
N GLU A 61 3.41 -2.39 -3.03
CA GLU A 61 2.54 -1.63 -3.91
C GLU A 61 1.58 -0.77 -3.10
N PHE A 62 1.28 0.41 -3.63
CA PHE A 62 0.39 1.37 -3.00
C PHE A 62 -0.53 2.01 -4.03
N PHE A 63 -1.78 2.25 -3.65
CA PHE A 63 -2.73 3.06 -4.42
C PHE A 63 -2.77 4.48 -3.84
N SER A 64 -2.85 5.46 -4.71
CA SER A 64 -3.00 6.85 -4.31
C SER A 64 -3.95 7.60 -5.24
N ILE A 65 -4.67 8.54 -4.67
CA ILE A 65 -5.50 9.46 -5.45
C ILE A 65 -4.67 10.68 -5.88
N LYS A 66 -5.05 11.29 -6.99
CA LYS A 66 -4.42 12.51 -7.50
C LYS A 66 -5.18 13.72 -6.96
N VAL A 67 -4.78 14.21 -5.79
CA VAL A 67 -5.34 15.42 -5.19
C VAL A 67 -4.40 16.58 -5.50
N GLN A 68 -4.83 17.51 -6.35
CA GLN A 68 -3.96 18.61 -6.81
C GLN A 68 -3.45 19.48 -5.69
N ASP A 69 -4.25 19.72 -4.66
CA ASP A 69 -3.92 20.57 -3.52
C ASP A 69 -3.43 19.76 -2.31
N GLY A 70 -3.30 18.45 -2.44
CA GLY A 70 -2.75 17.59 -1.39
C GLY A 70 -1.27 17.84 -1.19
N ALA A 71 -0.84 18.04 0.05
CA ALA A 71 0.55 18.38 0.36
C ALA A 71 1.55 17.31 -0.09
N LEU A 72 1.18 16.03 0.03
CA LEU A 72 2.02 14.91 -0.40
C LEU A 72 1.57 14.33 -1.74
N THR A 73 0.27 14.11 -1.93
CA THR A 73 -0.24 13.43 -3.14
C THR A 73 0.02 14.22 -4.41
N SER A 74 0.05 15.56 -4.35
CA SER A 74 0.41 16.39 -5.49
C SER A 74 1.84 16.12 -5.99
N LYS A 75 2.74 15.71 -5.09
CA LYS A 75 4.12 15.37 -5.41
C LYS A 75 4.24 13.90 -5.79
N LEU A 76 3.53 13.01 -5.11
CA LEU A 76 3.56 11.57 -5.38
C LEU A 76 3.05 11.22 -6.77
N GLN A 77 2.08 11.96 -7.30
CA GLN A 77 1.56 11.70 -8.65
C GLN A 77 2.61 11.90 -9.75
N ASN A 78 3.70 12.58 -9.46
CA ASN A 78 4.81 12.83 -10.38
C ASN A 78 5.96 11.83 -10.23
N LEU A 79 5.82 10.79 -9.41
CA LEU A 79 6.83 9.75 -9.23
C LEU A 79 7.15 9.07 -10.55
N LYS A 80 8.44 8.77 -10.73
CA LYS A 80 8.96 8.01 -11.88
C LYS A 80 9.77 6.83 -11.38
N VAL A 81 9.89 5.81 -12.21
CA VAL A 81 10.75 4.66 -11.92
C VAL A 81 12.17 5.15 -11.64
N GLY A 82 12.75 4.68 -10.54
CA GLY A 82 14.07 5.08 -10.06
C GLY A 82 14.05 6.17 -8.99
N ASP A 83 12.93 6.87 -8.83
CA ASP A 83 12.78 7.84 -7.76
C ASP A 83 12.78 7.15 -6.38
N GLU A 84 13.18 7.89 -5.36
CA GLU A 84 13.20 7.39 -3.98
C GLU A 84 11.96 7.83 -3.23
N VAL A 85 11.44 6.95 -2.39
CA VAL A 85 10.35 7.23 -1.44
C VAL A 85 10.75 6.74 -0.07
N LEU A 86 10.23 7.42 0.96
CA LEU A 86 10.38 6.97 2.33
C LEU A 86 9.23 6.04 2.68
N VAL A 87 9.57 4.89 3.25
CA VAL A 87 8.62 3.91 3.74
C VAL A 87 8.85 3.73 5.23
N GLY A 88 7.79 3.79 6.03
CA GLY A 88 7.88 3.60 7.47
C GLY A 88 8.51 2.25 7.82
N LYS A 89 9.30 2.23 8.89
CA LYS A 89 10.00 1.00 9.31
C LYS A 89 9.05 -0.11 9.73
N ARG A 90 7.83 0.24 10.15
CA ARG A 90 6.83 -0.71 10.62
C ARG A 90 5.50 -0.43 9.97
N SER A 91 4.76 -1.48 9.76
CA SER A 91 3.35 -1.42 9.37
C SER A 91 2.47 -1.71 10.57
N THR A 92 1.22 -1.28 10.53
CA THR A 92 0.24 -1.54 11.56
C THR A 92 -1.16 -1.51 10.98
N GLY A 93 -2.14 -1.89 11.76
CA GLY A 93 -3.55 -1.85 11.39
C GLY A 93 -4.30 -3.04 11.96
N THR A 94 -5.61 -2.93 11.98
CA THR A 94 -6.50 -3.96 12.55
C THR A 94 -7.35 -4.66 11.51
N LEU A 95 -7.33 -4.19 10.26
CA LEU A 95 -8.07 -4.82 9.15
C LEU A 95 -7.23 -5.98 8.58
N VAL A 96 -7.05 -7.00 9.38
CA VAL A 96 -6.21 -8.15 9.05
C VAL A 96 -7.00 -9.45 9.20
N PRO A 97 -6.66 -10.51 8.43
CA PRO A 97 -7.35 -11.80 8.53
C PRO A 97 -7.37 -12.40 9.94
N ASP A 98 -6.35 -12.14 10.75
CA ASP A 98 -6.25 -12.62 12.13
C ASP A 98 -7.42 -12.14 13.00
N ASN A 99 -8.02 -11.00 12.67
CA ASN A 99 -9.13 -10.41 13.42
C ASN A 99 -10.49 -10.79 12.84
N MET A 100 -10.52 -11.60 11.79
CA MET A 100 -11.76 -12.05 11.15
C MET A 100 -12.18 -13.41 11.68
N LEU A 101 -13.47 -13.57 11.91
CA LEU A 101 -14.02 -14.87 12.28
C LEU A 101 -14.11 -15.77 11.04
N PRO A 102 -13.82 -17.08 11.17
CA PRO A 102 -14.01 -18.01 10.06
C PRO A 102 -15.47 -18.02 9.60
N GLY A 103 -15.69 -18.18 8.32
CA GLY A 103 -17.03 -18.21 7.76
C GLY A 103 -17.02 -18.79 6.35
N ARG A 104 -18.21 -18.89 5.77
CA ARG A 104 -18.36 -19.37 4.41
C ARG A 104 -18.02 -18.30 3.39
N PHE A 105 -18.42 -17.06 3.65
CA PHE A 105 -18.21 -15.94 2.74
C PHE A 105 -17.47 -14.81 3.44
N LEU A 106 -16.61 -14.13 2.70
CA LEU A 106 -15.98 -12.89 3.11
C LEU A 106 -16.41 -11.78 2.15
N TYR A 107 -17.12 -10.79 2.68
CA TYR A 107 -17.54 -9.61 1.90
C TYR A 107 -16.55 -8.47 2.14
N LEU A 108 -16.01 -7.92 1.06
CA LEU A 108 -15.06 -6.81 1.10
C LEU A 108 -15.72 -5.61 0.41
N LEU A 109 -16.08 -4.60 1.20
CA LEU A 109 -16.79 -3.42 0.72
C LEU A 109 -15.83 -2.23 0.68
N ALA A 110 -15.58 -1.70 -0.49
CA ALA A 110 -14.63 -0.61 -0.66
C ALA A 110 -15.08 0.41 -1.71
N THR A 111 -14.69 1.66 -1.49
CA THR A 111 -14.76 2.73 -2.48
C THR A 111 -13.37 3.36 -2.61
N GLY A 112 -13.03 3.82 -3.82
CA GLY A 112 -11.76 4.50 -4.08
C GLY A 112 -10.54 3.68 -3.64
N THR A 113 -9.62 4.33 -2.95
CA THR A 113 -8.38 3.70 -2.46
C THR A 113 -8.63 2.72 -1.30
N GLY A 114 -9.83 2.67 -0.74
CA GLY A 114 -10.22 1.65 0.25
C GLY A 114 -10.10 0.22 -0.26
N LEU A 115 -10.00 0.03 -1.58
CA LEU A 115 -9.73 -1.26 -2.20
C LEU A 115 -8.33 -1.80 -1.86
N ALA A 116 -7.36 -0.92 -1.58
CA ALA A 116 -5.96 -1.29 -1.40
C ALA A 116 -5.73 -2.41 -0.38
N PRO A 117 -6.21 -2.31 0.88
CA PRO A 117 -5.97 -3.38 1.85
C PRO A 117 -6.64 -4.70 1.44
N PHE A 118 -7.76 -4.64 0.74
CA PHE A 118 -8.46 -5.84 0.26
C PHE A 118 -7.69 -6.54 -0.85
N MET A 119 -7.01 -5.79 -1.73
CA MET A 119 -6.13 -6.37 -2.74
C MET A 119 -5.00 -7.18 -2.09
N SER A 120 -4.42 -6.66 -1.02
CA SER A 120 -3.40 -7.36 -0.23
C SER A 120 -3.94 -8.69 0.32
N ILE A 121 -5.15 -8.68 0.85
CA ILE A 121 -5.80 -9.85 1.46
C ILE A 121 -6.15 -10.90 0.40
N ILE A 122 -6.78 -10.50 -0.70
CA ILE A 122 -7.26 -11.47 -1.70
C ILE A 122 -6.15 -12.12 -2.51
N LYS A 123 -4.97 -11.52 -2.57
CA LYS A 123 -3.82 -12.10 -3.25
C LYS A 123 -3.12 -13.18 -2.42
N ASP A 124 -3.43 -13.27 -1.14
CA ASP A 124 -2.84 -14.27 -0.27
C ASP A 124 -3.62 -15.57 -0.37
N PRO A 125 -2.98 -16.68 -0.80
CA PRO A 125 -3.66 -17.99 -0.89
C PRO A 125 -4.26 -18.45 0.43
N GLU A 126 -3.69 -18.09 1.56
CA GLU A 126 -4.14 -18.53 2.88
C GLU A 126 -5.55 -18.04 3.23
N ILE A 127 -6.01 -16.91 2.66
CA ILE A 127 -7.36 -16.41 2.93
C ILE A 127 -8.44 -17.39 2.44
N TYR A 128 -8.15 -18.13 1.38
CA TYR A 128 -9.09 -19.09 0.78
C TYR A 128 -9.21 -20.39 1.58
N ASP A 129 -8.31 -20.61 2.53
CA ASP A 129 -8.42 -21.70 3.50
C ASP A 129 -9.37 -21.35 4.65
N GLN A 130 -9.53 -20.07 4.93
CA GLN A 130 -10.39 -19.54 6.01
C GLN A 130 -11.83 -19.32 5.53
N PHE A 131 -12.04 -19.02 4.26
CA PHE A 131 -13.35 -18.77 3.64
C PHE A 131 -13.49 -19.61 2.36
N GLU A 132 -14.72 -20.05 2.05
CA GLU A 132 -15.00 -20.82 0.85
C GLU A 132 -14.94 -19.98 -0.43
#